data_6f5ffa17072b46549ad1ed937d8b20dc
#
_entry.id   6f5ffa17072b46549ad1ed937d8b20dc
#
_cell.length_a   1.000
_cell.length_b   1.000
_cell.length_c   1.000
_cell.angle_alpha   90.00
_cell.angle_beta   90.00
_cell.angle_gamma   90.00
#
_symmetry.space_group_name_H-M   'P 1'
#
loop_
_entity.id
_entity.type
_entity.pdbx_description
1 polymer ?
#
loop_
_entity_poly.entity_id
_entity_poly.type
_entity_poly.pdbx_seq_one_letter_code
_entity_poly.pdbx_strand_id
1 'polypeptide(L)'
;MNIRPAQPGDLPALLEIFAHARAFMAQTGNPTQWPATYPGAELMQQQIARGVCYVLEGNARPEATFCYIPGPEPTYAEIYDGGWPDDAPYATIHRMASAGRVHGAAAICFAWGGARGLPLRADTHADNKVMQHLLEKNGFVRCGNITLADGTSRIAYHCTVPPRGGKQQTAAQAAAALAQAAKALPKPADGPLL
;
A
#
# COMPACT_ATOMS: atom_id res chain seq x y z
N MET A 1 -17.29 4.81 9.14
CA MET A 1 -16.39 3.99 8.30
C MET A 1 -15.32 3.41 9.21
N ASN A 2 -14.95 2.17 8.99
CA ASN A 2 -13.97 1.44 9.80
C ASN A 2 -12.95 0.77 8.87
N ILE A 3 -11.68 0.68 9.31
CA ILE A 3 -10.67 -0.14 8.61
C ILE A 3 -10.43 -1.40 9.43
N ARG A 4 -10.58 -2.54 8.76
CA ARG A 4 -10.36 -3.86 9.33
C ARG A 4 -9.52 -4.74 8.41
N PRO A 5 -8.89 -5.81 8.92
CA PRO A 5 -8.31 -6.84 8.07
C PRO A 5 -9.36 -7.39 7.09
N ALA A 6 -8.94 -7.61 5.85
CA ALA A 6 -9.77 -8.30 4.88
C ALA A 6 -9.92 -9.78 5.25
N GLN A 7 -11.08 -10.35 4.97
CA GLN A 7 -11.40 -11.76 5.21
C GLN A 7 -11.61 -12.48 3.87
N PRO A 8 -11.52 -13.82 3.82
CA PRO A 8 -11.75 -14.57 2.58
C PRO A 8 -13.08 -14.25 1.88
N GLY A 9 -14.12 -13.96 2.66
CA GLY A 9 -15.44 -13.56 2.14
C GLY A 9 -15.47 -12.18 1.45
N ASP A 10 -14.48 -11.33 1.67
CA ASP A 10 -14.37 -10.02 1.01
C ASP A 10 -13.84 -10.14 -0.44
N LEU A 11 -13.21 -11.26 -0.80
CA LEU A 11 -12.51 -11.41 -2.07
C LEU A 11 -13.34 -11.00 -3.31
N PRO A 12 -14.60 -11.38 -3.46
CA PRO A 12 -15.40 -10.94 -4.60
C PRO A 12 -15.51 -9.42 -4.69
N ALA A 13 -15.76 -8.73 -3.56
CA ALA A 13 -15.88 -7.29 -3.50
C ALA A 13 -14.52 -6.59 -3.80
N LEU A 14 -13.40 -7.17 -3.34
CA LEU A 14 -12.07 -6.68 -3.67
C LEU A 14 -11.79 -6.73 -5.17
N LEU A 15 -12.15 -7.83 -5.83
CA LEU A 15 -11.96 -7.98 -7.28
C LEU A 15 -12.79 -6.98 -8.07
N GLU A 16 -14.03 -6.67 -7.63
CA GLU A 16 -14.86 -5.60 -8.20
C GLU A 16 -14.21 -4.23 -8.01
N ILE A 17 -13.66 -3.92 -6.82
CA ILE A 17 -12.93 -2.68 -6.55
C ILE A 17 -11.71 -2.55 -7.47
N PHE A 18 -10.94 -3.62 -7.67
CA PHE A 18 -9.79 -3.60 -8.58
C PHE A 18 -10.20 -3.44 -10.04
N ALA A 19 -11.30 -4.07 -10.47
CA ALA A 19 -11.84 -3.88 -11.82
C ALA A 19 -12.24 -2.41 -12.06
N HIS A 20 -12.93 -1.81 -11.07
CA HIS A 20 -13.29 -0.40 -11.11
C HIS A 20 -12.04 0.50 -11.16
N ALA A 21 -11.03 0.22 -10.32
CA ALA A 21 -9.79 0.99 -10.28
C ALA A 21 -9.01 0.92 -11.60
N ARG A 22 -8.94 -0.25 -12.25
CA ARG A 22 -8.31 -0.40 -13.59
C ARG A 22 -9.06 0.43 -14.65
N ALA A 23 -10.39 0.36 -14.66
CA ALA A 23 -11.20 1.17 -15.58
C ALA A 23 -10.98 2.67 -15.37
N PHE A 24 -10.96 3.12 -14.13
CA PHE A 24 -10.68 4.50 -13.76
C PHE A 24 -9.26 4.93 -14.18
N MET A 25 -8.24 4.13 -13.92
CA MET A 25 -6.87 4.41 -14.35
C MET A 25 -6.79 4.55 -15.87
N ALA A 26 -7.41 3.65 -16.64
CA ALA A 26 -7.43 3.74 -18.10
C ALA A 26 -8.09 5.03 -18.59
N GLN A 27 -9.21 5.43 -17.99
CA GLN A 27 -9.92 6.68 -18.32
C GLN A 27 -9.12 7.95 -17.97
N THR A 28 -8.25 7.86 -16.98
CA THR A 28 -7.43 8.99 -16.50
C THR A 28 -6.00 9.00 -17.03
N GLY A 29 -5.71 8.24 -18.10
CA GLY A 29 -4.44 8.28 -18.83
C GLY A 29 -3.37 7.31 -18.31
N ASN A 30 -3.73 6.34 -17.47
CA ASN A 30 -2.82 5.33 -16.92
C ASN A 30 -3.31 3.89 -17.21
N PRO A 31 -3.37 3.44 -18.48
CA PRO A 31 -3.93 2.14 -18.83
C PRO A 31 -2.98 0.96 -18.56
N THR A 32 -1.70 1.22 -18.31
CA THR A 32 -0.63 0.19 -18.32
C THR A 32 -0.10 -0.20 -16.96
N GLN A 33 -0.38 0.56 -15.90
CA GLN A 33 0.16 0.28 -14.56
C GLN A 33 -0.26 -1.10 -14.03
N TRP A 34 -1.52 -1.48 -14.27
CA TRP A 34 -2.04 -2.77 -13.87
C TRP A 34 -2.56 -3.54 -15.08
N PRO A 35 -1.97 -4.71 -15.40
CA PRO A 35 -2.54 -5.61 -16.41
C PRO A 35 -3.99 -5.99 -16.10
N ALA A 36 -4.71 -6.47 -17.09
CA ALA A 36 -6.15 -6.75 -16.98
C ALA A 36 -6.54 -7.69 -15.83
N THR A 37 -5.63 -8.58 -15.44
CA THR A 37 -5.85 -9.58 -14.37
C THR A 37 -5.22 -9.20 -13.05
N TYR A 38 -4.53 -8.05 -12.94
CA TYR A 38 -3.83 -7.66 -11.72
C TYR A 38 -4.62 -6.59 -10.94
N PRO A 39 -4.64 -6.66 -9.59
CA PRO A 39 -4.34 -7.82 -8.75
C PRO A 39 -5.38 -8.93 -8.96
N GLY A 40 -4.91 -10.18 -9.12
CA GLY A 40 -5.78 -11.34 -9.31
C GLY A 40 -6.24 -11.99 -7.99
N ALA A 41 -7.17 -12.94 -8.10
CA ALA A 41 -7.78 -13.61 -6.95
C ALA A 41 -6.74 -14.33 -6.09
N GLU A 42 -5.85 -15.10 -6.71
CA GLU A 42 -4.82 -15.88 -6.00
C GLU A 42 -3.90 -14.98 -5.17
N LEU A 43 -3.38 -13.91 -5.78
CA LEU A 43 -2.56 -12.93 -5.07
C LEU A 43 -3.30 -12.35 -3.88
N MET A 44 -4.57 -11.97 -4.05
CA MET A 44 -5.34 -11.35 -2.96
C MET A 44 -5.67 -12.34 -1.86
N GLN A 45 -5.95 -13.60 -2.18
CA GLN A 45 -6.10 -14.68 -1.18
C GLN A 45 -4.83 -14.82 -0.33
N GLN A 46 -3.65 -14.82 -0.97
CA GLN A 46 -2.36 -14.85 -0.25
C GLN A 46 -2.18 -13.63 0.66
N GLN A 47 -2.51 -12.41 0.19
CA GLN A 47 -2.39 -11.20 1.02
C GLN A 47 -3.38 -11.21 2.19
N ILE A 48 -4.59 -11.72 2.00
CA ILE A 48 -5.59 -11.91 3.06
C ILE A 48 -5.07 -12.94 4.09
N ALA A 49 -4.60 -14.10 3.63
CA ALA A 49 -4.07 -15.15 4.50
C ALA A 49 -2.85 -14.67 5.32
N ARG A 50 -2.01 -13.80 4.74
CA ARG A 50 -0.88 -13.15 5.42
C ARG A 50 -1.31 -12.06 6.42
N GLY A 51 -2.58 -11.67 6.46
CA GLY A 51 -3.08 -10.60 7.34
C GLY A 51 -2.60 -9.20 6.97
N VAL A 52 -2.11 -8.98 5.75
CA VAL A 52 -1.58 -7.68 5.29
C VAL A 52 -2.55 -6.92 4.40
N CYS A 53 -3.66 -7.54 3.99
CA CYS A 53 -4.73 -6.89 3.23
C CYS A 53 -5.78 -6.31 4.17
N TYR A 54 -6.19 -5.07 3.90
CA TYR A 54 -7.17 -4.33 4.69
C TYR A 54 -8.27 -3.76 3.81
N VAL A 55 -9.45 -3.56 4.39
CA VAL A 55 -10.59 -2.91 3.75
C VAL A 55 -11.04 -1.69 4.56
N LEU A 56 -11.37 -0.62 3.85
CA LEU A 56 -12.19 0.46 4.38
C LEU A 56 -13.65 0.05 4.20
N GLU A 57 -14.33 -0.21 5.30
CA GLU A 57 -15.72 -0.65 5.30
C GLU A 57 -16.67 0.53 5.51
N GLY A 58 -17.68 0.62 4.66
CA GLY A 58 -18.80 1.55 4.78
C GLY A 58 -20.10 0.85 4.37
N ASN A 59 -21.20 1.09 5.11
CA ASN A 59 -22.50 0.47 4.86
C ASN A 59 -22.43 -1.07 4.73
N ALA A 60 -21.68 -1.69 5.63
CA ALA A 60 -21.46 -3.14 5.71
C ALA A 60 -20.82 -3.78 4.46
N ARG A 61 -20.06 -3.03 3.68
CA ARG A 61 -19.31 -3.53 2.51
C ARG A 61 -17.95 -2.84 2.35
N PRO A 62 -16.98 -3.49 1.66
CA PRO A 62 -15.73 -2.84 1.27
C PRO A 62 -15.97 -1.66 0.30
N GLU A 63 -15.40 -0.50 0.64
CA GLU A 63 -15.43 0.72 -0.17
C GLU A 63 -14.05 1.05 -0.75
N ALA A 64 -12.99 0.59 -0.07
CA ALA A 64 -11.62 0.63 -0.57
C ALA A 64 -10.83 -0.54 0.01
N THR A 65 -9.72 -0.85 -0.63
CA THR A 65 -8.78 -1.88 -0.16
C THR A 65 -7.35 -1.42 -0.36
N PHE A 66 -6.44 -1.94 0.45
CA PHE A 66 -5.00 -1.73 0.35
C PHE A 66 -4.24 -2.82 1.10
N CYS A 67 -2.97 -2.99 0.75
CA CYS A 67 -2.06 -3.81 1.54
C CYS A 67 -1.16 -2.90 2.38
N TYR A 68 -1.06 -3.17 3.68
CA TYR A 68 -0.13 -2.55 4.61
C TYR A 68 0.91 -3.59 5.00
N ILE A 69 2.16 -3.41 4.55
CA ILE A 69 3.22 -4.40 4.66
C ILE A 69 4.39 -3.79 5.44
N PRO A 70 4.54 -4.08 6.75
CA PRO A 70 5.74 -3.72 7.50
C PRO A 70 6.96 -4.49 7.02
N GLY A 71 8.12 -3.83 7.04
CA GLY A 71 9.40 -4.45 6.71
C GLY A 71 9.91 -4.08 5.33
N PRO A 72 11.10 -4.59 4.97
CA PRO A 72 11.72 -4.22 3.72
C PRO A 72 10.91 -4.74 2.54
N GLU A 73 10.68 -3.87 1.57
CA GLU A 73 10.14 -4.22 0.26
C GLU A 73 11.30 -4.48 -0.69
N PRO A 74 11.44 -5.68 -1.25
CA PRO A 74 12.59 -6.03 -2.08
C PRO A 74 12.82 -5.08 -3.26
N THR A 75 11.75 -4.58 -3.89
CA THR A 75 11.84 -3.64 -5.01
C THR A 75 12.28 -2.24 -4.60
N TYR A 76 12.35 -1.95 -3.30
CA TYR A 76 12.81 -0.67 -2.75
C TYR A 76 14.26 -0.69 -2.27
N ALA A 77 14.97 -1.81 -2.47
CA ALA A 77 16.39 -1.93 -2.11
C ALA A 77 17.27 -0.98 -2.93
N GLU A 78 16.92 -0.77 -4.19
CA GLU A 78 17.61 0.15 -5.09
C GLU A 78 16.68 1.29 -5.50
N ILE A 79 17.18 2.52 -5.40
CA ILE A 79 16.47 3.74 -5.81
C ILE A 79 17.38 4.58 -6.71
N TYR A 80 16.81 5.11 -7.79
CA TYR A 80 17.50 5.88 -8.81
C TYR A 80 16.96 7.30 -8.87
N ASP A 81 17.75 8.24 -9.38
CA ASP A 81 17.37 9.66 -9.52
C ASP A 81 16.92 10.31 -8.21
N GLY A 82 17.52 9.88 -7.10
CA GLY A 82 17.18 10.34 -5.76
C GLY A 82 17.68 9.39 -4.69
N GLY A 83 16.98 9.34 -3.54
CA GLY A 83 17.33 8.49 -2.42
C GLY A 83 16.23 8.46 -1.37
N TRP A 84 16.17 7.37 -0.60
CA TRP A 84 15.34 7.34 0.60
C TRP A 84 15.88 8.31 1.66
N PRO A 85 15.02 8.96 2.46
CA PRO A 85 15.47 9.94 3.44
C PRO A 85 16.31 9.32 4.58
N ASP A 86 16.07 8.04 4.86
CA ASP A 86 16.75 7.26 5.89
C ASP A 86 16.60 5.75 5.65
N ASP A 87 17.32 4.94 6.44
CA ASP A 87 17.24 3.48 6.48
C ASP A 87 16.35 2.98 7.64
N ALA A 88 15.54 3.85 8.23
CA ALA A 88 14.67 3.48 9.33
C ALA A 88 13.63 2.43 8.89
N PRO A 89 13.15 1.58 9.82
CA PRO A 89 12.05 0.68 9.54
C PRO A 89 10.81 1.42 9.04
N TYR A 90 10.16 0.89 8.01
CA TYR A 90 8.98 1.48 7.37
C TYR A 90 7.90 0.43 7.08
N ALA A 91 6.74 0.89 6.69
CA ALA A 91 5.71 0.06 6.11
C ALA A 91 5.37 0.54 4.69
N THR A 92 5.06 -0.40 3.81
CA THR A 92 4.65 -0.09 2.44
C THR A 92 3.14 -0.16 2.30
N ILE A 93 2.56 0.84 1.63
CA ILE A 93 1.17 0.81 1.17
C ILE A 93 1.16 0.37 -0.29
N HIS A 94 0.65 -0.82 -0.54
CA HIS A 94 0.51 -1.37 -1.89
C HIS A 94 -0.94 -1.59 -2.28
N ARG A 95 -1.21 -1.65 -3.59
CA ARG A 95 -2.49 -2.07 -4.18
C ARG A 95 -3.68 -1.26 -3.65
N MET A 96 -3.46 0.04 -3.39
CA MET A 96 -4.53 0.95 -2.99
C MET A 96 -5.55 1.08 -4.12
N ALA A 97 -6.80 0.75 -3.83
CA ALA A 97 -7.92 0.88 -4.75
C ALA A 97 -9.19 1.29 -4.02
N SER A 98 -10.05 2.02 -4.70
CA SER A 98 -11.34 2.49 -4.20
C SER A 98 -12.45 2.16 -5.18
N ALA A 99 -13.64 1.89 -4.65
CA ALA A 99 -14.87 1.74 -5.43
C ALA A 99 -15.43 3.07 -5.95
N GLY A 100 -14.78 4.20 -5.65
CA GLY A 100 -15.22 5.53 -6.08
C GLY A 100 -16.42 6.11 -5.34
N ARG A 101 -17.00 5.38 -4.39
CA ARG A 101 -18.23 5.78 -3.68
C ARG A 101 -17.97 6.62 -2.41
N VAL A 102 -16.76 6.59 -1.89
CA VAL A 102 -16.35 7.31 -0.67
C VAL A 102 -15.34 8.38 -1.02
N HIS A 103 -15.70 9.63 -0.79
CA HIS A 103 -14.77 10.75 -0.97
C HIS A 103 -13.63 10.68 0.06
N GLY A 104 -12.39 10.84 -0.40
CA GLY A 104 -11.21 10.83 0.48
C GLY A 104 -10.81 9.45 1.01
N ALA A 105 -11.29 8.35 0.43
CA ALA A 105 -10.96 6.99 0.88
C ALA A 105 -9.44 6.76 1.02
N ALA A 106 -8.63 7.22 0.07
CA ALA A 106 -7.17 7.10 0.14
C ALA A 106 -6.59 7.83 1.36
N ALA A 107 -7.05 9.05 1.64
CA ALA A 107 -6.59 9.82 2.80
C ALA A 107 -6.90 9.11 4.12
N ILE A 108 -8.08 8.48 4.24
CA ILE A 108 -8.45 7.68 5.41
C ILE A 108 -7.49 6.49 5.57
N CYS A 109 -7.18 5.79 4.48
CA CYS A 109 -6.29 4.64 4.49
C CYS A 109 -4.84 5.03 4.83
N PHE A 110 -4.33 6.13 4.28
CA PHE A 110 -2.99 6.64 4.59
C PHE A 110 -2.90 7.09 6.06
N ALA A 111 -3.90 7.82 6.56
CA ALA A 111 -3.94 8.23 7.97
C ALA A 111 -3.97 7.03 8.92
N TRP A 112 -4.72 5.97 8.57
CA TRP A 112 -4.76 4.74 9.34
C TRP A 112 -3.40 4.02 9.34
N GLY A 113 -2.74 3.91 8.18
CA GLY A 113 -1.41 3.33 8.06
C GLY A 113 -0.39 4.10 8.90
N GLY A 114 -0.42 5.43 8.80
CA GLY A 114 0.45 6.31 9.55
C GLY A 114 0.27 6.25 11.07
N ALA A 115 -0.94 6.03 11.55
CA ALA A 115 -1.23 5.89 12.97
C ALA A 115 -0.60 4.64 13.62
N ARG A 116 0.03 3.76 12.82
CA ARG A 116 0.72 2.54 13.28
C ARG A 116 2.17 2.78 13.69
N GLY A 117 2.66 4.00 13.59
CA GLY A 117 3.96 4.41 14.14
C GLY A 117 5.17 4.12 13.26
N LEU A 118 4.98 3.64 12.02
CA LEU A 118 6.05 3.50 11.03
C LEU A 118 5.90 4.56 9.94
N PRO A 119 7.01 5.12 9.43
CA PRO A 119 7.00 5.84 8.16
C PRO A 119 6.37 5.00 7.06
N LEU A 120 5.69 5.65 6.13
CA LEU A 120 5.06 4.97 5.02
C LEU A 120 5.88 5.18 3.74
N ARG A 121 6.03 4.11 2.96
CA ARG A 121 6.51 4.17 1.59
C ARG A 121 5.42 3.68 0.64
N ALA A 122 5.41 4.22 -0.56
CA ALA A 122 4.52 3.81 -1.64
C ALA A 122 5.20 4.09 -2.98
N ASP A 123 4.70 3.44 -4.02
CA ASP A 123 5.12 3.72 -5.39
C ASP A 123 3.92 3.85 -6.34
N THR A 124 4.12 4.51 -7.45
CA THR A 124 3.11 4.59 -8.51
C THR A 124 3.73 4.83 -9.88
N HIS A 125 2.98 4.52 -10.94
CA HIS A 125 3.42 4.77 -12.31
C HIS A 125 3.50 6.27 -12.64
N ALA A 126 4.38 6.63 -13.56
CA ALA A 126 4.55 8.00 -14.00
C ALA A 126 3.28 8.61 -14.62
N ASP A 127 2.42 7.79 -15.21
CA ASP A 127 1.14 8.22 -15.79
C ASP A 127 0.01 8.30 -14.76
N ASN A 128 0.17 7.74 -13.56
CA ASN A 128 -0.87 7.80 -12.54
C ASN A 128 -0.86 9.15 -11.81
N LYS A 129 -1.25 10.20 -12.51
CA LYS A 129 -1.27 11.57 -11.96
C LYS A 129 -2.22 11.71 -10.78
N VAL A 130 -3.30 10.92 -10.77
CA VAL A 130 -4.26 10.90 -9.66
C VAL A 130 -3.60 10.40 -8.38
N MET A 131 -2.89 9.26 -8.43
CA MET A 131 -2.22 8.71 -7.25
C MET A 131 -1.05 9.58 -6.80
N GLN A 132 -0.26 10.15 -7.74
CA GLN A 132 0.79 11.11 -7.42
C GLN A 132 0.22 12.29 -6.60
N HIS A 133 -0.84 12.92 -7.10
CA HIS A 133 -1.51 14.02 -6.39
C HIS A 133 -2.06 13.58 -5.01
N LEU A 134 -2.66 12.40 -4.93
CA LEU A 134 -3.17 11.88 -3.65
C LEU A 134 -2.04 11.63 -2.63
N LEU A 135 -0.91 11.07 -3.05
CA LEU A 135 0.25 10.86 -2.20
C LEU A 135 0.79 12.21 -1.69
N GLU A 136 1.07 13.15 -2.59
CA GLU A 136 1.61 14.48 -2.25
C GLU A 136 0.67 15.26 -1.33
N LYS A 137 -0.63 15.29 -1.62
CA LYS A 137 -1.66 15.92 -0.79
C LYS A 137 -1.73 15.34 0.63
N ASN A 138 -1.35 14.06 0.80
CA ASN A 138 -1.34 13.38 2.09
C ASN A 138 0.06 13.35 2.74
N GLY A 139 0.97 14.21 2.31
CA GLY A 139 2.26 14.42 2.95
C GLY A 139 3.38 13.46 2.51
N PHE A 140 3.15 12.67 1.47
CA PHE A 140 4.23 11.91 0.88
C PHE A 140 5.11 12.80 0.02
N VAL A 141 6.41 12.58 0.09
CA VAL A 141 7.43 13.29 -0.68
C VAL A 141 8.03 12.32 -1.71
N ARG A 142 8.17 12.77 -2.94
CA ARG A 142 8.87 12.02 -3.97
C ARG A 142 10.33 11.84 -3.60
N CYS A 143 10.84 10.60 -3.66
CA CYS A 143 12.20 10.23 -3.27
C CYS A 143 13.11 9.87 -4.45
N GLY A 144 12.54 9.45 -5.57
CA GLY A 144 13.27 8.97 -6.73
C GLY A 144 12.45 7.99 -7.54
N ASN A 145 13.11 7.06 -8.19
CA ASN A 145 12.49 6.01 -8.99
C ASN A 145 12.99 4.63 -8.53
N ILE A 146 12.14 3.62 -8.59
CA ILE A 146 12.48 2.21 -8.37
C ILE A 146 12.16 1.40 -9.62
N THR A 147 12.74 0.22 -9.73
CA THR A 147 12.45 -0.72 -10.83
C THR A 147 11.78 -1.96 -10.26
N LEU A 148 10.62 -2.33 -10.81
CA LEU A 148 9.94 -3.57 -10.46
C LEU A 148 10.64 -4.79 -11.12
N ALA A 149 10.29 -6.00 -10.68
CA ALA A 149 10.87 -7.23 -11.21
C ALA A 149 10.65 -7.43 -12.72
N ASP A 150 9.60 -6.83 -13.28
CA ASP A 150 9.30 -6.84 -14.71
C ASP A 150 10.06 -5.76 -15.51
N GLY A 151 10.97 -5.02 -14.87
CA GLY A 151 11.74 -3.94 -15.47
C GLY A 151 11.02 -2.61 -15.59
N THR A 152 9.77 -2.51 -15.17
CA THR A 152 9.02 -1.25 -15.23
C THR A 152 9.42 -0.29 -14.11
N SER A 153 9.54 0.99 -14.46
CA SER A 153 9.87 2.05 -13.49
C SER A 153 8.63 2.52 -12.72
N ARG A 154 8.84 2.88 -11.44
CA ARG A 154 7.85 3.53 -10.58
C ARG A 154 8.46 4.72 -9.87
N ILE A 155 7.66 5.75 -9.65
CA ILE A 155 8.02 6.87 -8.79
C ILE A 155 7.85 6.43 -7.34
N ALA A 156 8.91 6.53 -6.56
CA ALA A 156 8.96 6.18 -5.16
C ALA A 156 8.61 7.37 -4.26
N TYR A 157 7.80 7.12 -3.25
CA TYR A 157 7.32 8.13 -2.29
C TYR A 157 7.56 7.68 -0.85
N HIS A 158 7.86 8.64 0.02
CA HIS A 158 8.02 8.46 1.46
C HIS A 158 7.18 9.47 2.23
N CYS A 159 6.59 9.05 3.33
CA CYS A 159 5.91 9.92 4.28
C CYS A 159 6.39 9.59 5.68
N THR A 160 7.07 10.56 6.29
CA THR A 160 7.36 10.51 7.71
C THR A 160 6.12 10.94 8.45
N VAL A 161 5.46 10.01 9.14
CA VAL A 161 4.26 10.33 9.89
C VAL A 161 4.65 11.02 11.20
N PRO A 162 4.28 12.28 11.42
CA PRO A 162 4.42 12.87 12.74
C PRO A 162 3.51 12.11 13.72
N PRO A 163 3.99 11.74 14.91
CA PRO A 163 3.14 11.11 15.90
C PRO A 163 1.99 12.05 16.25
N ARG A 164 0.76 11.66 15.95
CA ARG A 164 -0.42 12.39 16.42
C ARG A 164 -0.54 12.17 17.93
N GLY A 165 -0.04 13.13 18.72
CA GLY A 165 -0.39 13.29 20.14
C GLY A 165 0.01 12.17 21.11
N GLY A 166 0.92 11.28 20.75
CA GLY A 166 1.48 10.25 21.61
C GLY A 166 2.99 10.40 21.73
N LYS A 167 3.54 10.07 22.88
CA LYS A 167 5.00 10.05 23.12
C LYS A 167 5.70 9.39 21.92
N GLN A 168 6.72 10.06 21.37
CA GLN A 168 7.58 9.51 20.33
C GLN A 168 7.91 8.04 20.63
N GLN A 169 7.48 7.13 19.76
CA GLN A 169 7.95 5.75 19.85
C GLN A 169 9.45 5.77 19.54
N THR A 170 10.24 5.22 20.43
CA THR A 170 11.68 5.06 20.20
C THR A 170 11.91 4.06 19.06
N ALA A 171 13.04 4.18 18.36
CA ALA A 171 13.44 3.21 17.33
C ALA A 171 13.35 1.74 17.84
N ALA A 172 13.59 1.51 19.13
CA ALA A 172 13.43 0.22 19.78
C ALA A 172 11.97 -0.27 19.83
N GLN A 173 11.01 0.63 20.05
CA GLN A 173 9.57 0.27 20.06
C GLN A 173 9.05 0.00 18.64
N ALA A 174 9.54 0.73 17.64
CA ALA A 174 9.25 0.46 16.23
C ALA A 174 9.84 -0.89 15.79
N ALA A 175 11.07 -1.21 16.19
CA ALA A 175 11.71 -2.50 15.95
C ALA A 175 10.96 -3.66 16.64
N ALA A 176 10.45 -3.46 17.85
CA ALA A 176 9.66 -4.46 18.57
C ALA A 176 8.30 -4.72 17.89
N ALA A 177 7.65 -3.67 17.37
CA ALA A 177 6.41 -3.81 16.59
C ALA A 177 6.64 -4.57 15.29
N LEU A 178 7.77 -4.33 14.61
CA LEU A 178 8.21 -5.08 13.43
C LEU A 178 8.47 -6.56 13.75
N ALA A 179 9.17 -6.83 14.85
CA ALA A 179 9.46 -8.21 15.26
C ALA A 179 8.19 -8.99 15.63
N GLN A 180 7.19 -8.33 16.22
CA GLN A 180 5.87 -8.93 16.47
C GLN A 180 5.09 -9.16 15.16
N ALA A 181 5.08 -8.20 14.26
CA ALA A 181 4.44 -8.35 12.96
C ALA A 181 5.10 -9.45 12.11
N ALA A 182 6.44 -9.55 12.13
CA ALA A 182 7.19 -10.59 11.44
C ALA A 182 6.95 -11.99 12.02
N LYS A 183 6.71 -12.12 13.34
CA LYS A 183 6.37 -13.40 13.99
C LYS A 183 4.94 -13.85 13.67
N ALA A 184 4.04 -12.93 13.37
CA ALA A 184 2.66 -13.22 12.99
C ALA A 184 2.51 -13.59 11.50
N LEU A 185 3.54 -13.38 10.68
CA LEU A 185 3.53 -13.75 9.27
C LEU A 185 3.85 -15.24 9.11
N PRO A 186 3.03 -16.04 8.43
CA PRO A 186 3.41 -17.37 8.02
C PRO A 186 4.66 -17.28 7.13
N LYS A 187 5.58 -18.26 7.27
CA LYS A 187 6.78 -18.33 6.42
C LYS A 187 6.38 -18.22 4.94
N PRO A 188 7.14 -17.48 4.12
CA PRO A 188 6.86 -17.43 2.69
C PRO A 188 6.96 -18.84 2.13
N ALA A 189 5.95 -19.24 1.37
CA ALA A 189 6.09 -20.38 0.47
C ALA A 189 7.09 -19.95 -0.61
N ASP A 190 8.13 -20.76 -0.82
CA ASP A 190 9.16 -20.55 -1.84
C ASP A 190 8.50 -20.51 -3.22
N GLY A 191 8.28 -19.32 -3.74
CA GLY A 191 7.82 -19.06 -5.08
C GLY A 191 8.14 -17.61 -5.47
N PRO A 192 8.51 -17.33 -6.72
CA PRO A 192 8.86 -15.99 -7.14
C PRO A 192 7.67 -15.05 -6.98
N LEU A 193 7.89 -13.94 -6.29
CA LEU A 193 6.98 -12.81 -6.23
C LEU A 193 6.97 -12.13 -7.61
N LEU A 194 5.99 -12.45 -8.43
CA LEU A 194 5.66 -11.71 -9.64
C LEU A 194 4.67 -10.60 -9.31
#